data_4c553f091be5ded0ad4acb80579cfffe
#
_entry.id   4c553f091be5ded0ad4acb80579cfffe
#
_cell.length_a   1.000
_cell.length_b   1.000
_cell.length_c   1.000
_cell.angle_alpha   90.00
_cell.angle_beta   90.00
_cell.angle_gamma   90.00
#
_symmetry.space_group_name_H-M   'P 1'
#
loop_
_entity.id
_entity.type
_entity.pdbx_description
1 polymer ?
#
loop_
_entity_poly.entity_id
_entity_poly.type
_entity_poly.pdbx_seq_one_letter_code
_entity_poly.pdbx_strand_id
1 'polypeptide(L)'
;ATDKMVRNLTNDYTVTTTKQGGEYVVNPTIAKNIESVVNPDGSKTFTVTINEGLTYNNGEEIKAADFLWAEVFSCSKVAMDVGAKLTGYLTYVGGQEYYDGAATAVSGIRLIDDYTFSVTIVADKIPYYYDLRYIQLQPLSIKYWLGDGVELKDDGEGCYIAGDFSKDGVGAQLEYARFNAGEDRVSAGPYNLV
;
A
#
# COMPACT_ATOMS: atom_id res chain seq x y z
N ALA A 1 20.53 7.97 -7.19
CA ALA A 1 19.82 8.18 -8.48
C ALA A 1 19.59 6.84 -9.19
N THR A 2 20.59 6.00 -9.31
CA THR A 2 20.51 4.70 -10.00
C THR A 2 19.52 3.72 -9.36
N ASP A 3 19.51 3.65 -8.05
CA ASP A 3 18.61 2.79 -7.26
C ASP A 3 17.11 3.13 -7.50
N LYS A 4 16.79 4.41 -7.59
CA LYS A 4 15.42 4.84 -7.94
C LYS A 4 15.01 4.44 -9.35
N MET A 5 15.93 4.50 -10.32
CA MET A 5 15.65 4.08 -11.70
C MET A 5 15.38 2.58 -11.80
N VAL A 6 16.17 1.76 -11.09
CA VAL A 6 15.96 0.30 -11.05
C VAL A 6 14.60 -0.02 -10.42
N ARG A 7 14.28 0.59 -9.29
CA ARG A 7 12.96 0.39 -8.65
C ARG A 7 11.80 0.81 -9.54
N ASN A 8 11.92 1.92 -10.25
CA ASN A 8 10.90 2.36 -11.20
C ASN A 8 10.66 1.32 -12.30
N LEU A 9 11.71 0.67 -12.79
CA LEU A 9 11.58 -0.36 -13.83
C LEU A 9 11.00 -1.67 -13.30
N THR A 10 11.25 -2.01 -12.04
CA THR A 10 10.80 -3.30 -11.47
C THR A 10 9.47 -3.21 -10.73
N ASN A 11 9.08 -2.06 -10.17
CA ASN A 11 7.88 -1.92 -9.34
C ASN A 11 6.98 -0.74 -9.72
N ASP A 12 7.56 0.44 -10.02
CA ASP A 12 6.80 1.71 -10.00
C ASP A 12 5.85 1.91 -11.18
N TYR A 13 5.92 1.09 -12.24
CA TYR A 13 4.96 1.16 -13.35
C TYR A 13 3.62 0.46 -13.03
N THR A 14 3.57 -0.29 -11.93
CA THR A 14 2.37 -1.01 -11.48
C THR A 14 1.61 -0.20 -10.42
N VAL A 15 1.54 1.11 -10.59
CA VAL A 15 0.87 2.02 -9.64
C VAL A 15 -0.54 2.37 -10.11
N THR A 16 -1.45 2.59 -9.17
CA THR A 16 -2.86 2.94 -9.43
C THR A 16 -3.05 4.27 -10.17
N THR A 17 -2.13 5.23 -9.92
CA THR A 17 -2.12 6.52 -10.63
C THR A 17 -0.72 6.82 -11.17
N THR A 18 -0.66 7.53 -12.27
CA THR A 18 0.60 7.92 -12.91
C THR A 18 0.62 9.42 -13.21
N LYS A 19 1.82 9.99 -13.43
CA LYS A 19 1.95 11.39 -13.76
C LYS A 19 2.08 11.58 -15.27
N GLN A 20 1.14 12.32 -15.87
CA GLN A 20 1.14 12.65 -17.31
C GLN A 20 0.91 14.15 -17.48
N GLY A 21 1.71 14.82 -18.32
CA GLY A 21 1.55 16.24 -18.61
C GLY A 21 1.63 17.18 -17.39
N GLY A 22 2.21 16.71 -16.28
CA GLY A 22 2.26 17.46 -15.02
C GLY A 22 1.15 17.12 -14.02
N GLU A 23 0.13 16.39 -14.41
CA GLU A 23 -1.01 15.99 -13.59
C GLU A 23 -0.95 14.49 -13.21
N TYR A 24 -1.58 14.14 -12.08
CA TYR A 24 -1.80 12.75 -11.74
C TYR A 24 -3.09 12.27 -12.40
N VAL A 25 -3.02 11.13 -13.07
CA VAL A 25 -4.15 10.49 -13.76
C VAL A 25 -4.25 9.03 -13.37
N VAL A 26 -5.43 8.46 -13.51
CA VAL A 26 -5.64 7.01 -13.30
C VAL A 26 -4.76 6.23 -14.27
N ASN A 27 -4.11 5.20 -13.79
CA ASN A 27 -3.37 4.25 -14.64
C ASN A 27 -4.34 3.12 -15.07
N PRO A 28 -4.84 3.14 -16.31
CA PRO A 28 -5.87 2.19 -16.75
C PRO A 28 -5.36 0.76 -16.89
N THR A 29 -4.04 0.55 -16.87
CA THR A 29 -3.47 -0.81 -16.89
C THR A 29 -3.57 -1.49 -15.53
N ILE A 30 -3.76 -0.72 -14.47
CA ILE A 30 -3.80 -1.21 -13.08
C ILE A 30 -5.17 -0.97 -12.45
N ALA A 31 -5.69 0.24 -12.53
CA ALA A 31 -6.97 0.61 -11.94
C ALA A 31 -8.05 0.72 -13.02
N LYS A 32 -9.11 -0.04 -12.84
CA LYS A 32 -10.32 0.01 -13.67
C LYS A 32 -11.12 1.28 -13.41
N ASN A 33 -11.19 1.68 -12.13
CA ASN A 33 -11.92 2.87 -11.70
C ASN A 33 -11.31 3.44 -10.42
N ILE A 34 -11.39 4.77 -10.26
CA ILE A 34 -11.10 5.49 -9.02
C ILE A 34 -12.21 6.53 -8.83
N GLU A 35 -12.97 6.37 -7.77
CA GLU A 35 -14.00 7.31 -7.33
C GLU A 35 -13.53 8.04 -6.08
N SER A 36 -14.06 9.24 -5.85
CA SER A 36 -13.75 9.96 -4.62
C SER A 36 -14.92 10.76 -4.10
N VAL A 37 -15.01 10.89 -2.78
CA VAL A 37 -16.01 11.67 -2.08
C VAL A 37 -15.36 12.47 -0.95
N VAL A 38 -15.75 13.75 -0.82
CA VAL A 38 -15.37 14.56 0.33
C VAL A 38 -16.40 14.31 1.43
N ASN A 39 -15.91 13.92 2.61
CA ASN A 39 -16.73 13.60 3.76
C ASN A 39 -17.17 14.89 4.50
N PRO A 40 -18.22 14.82 5.36
CA PRO A 40 -18.69 15.98 6.12
C PRO A 40 -17.64 16.61 7.06
N ASP A 41 -16.67 15.82 7.51
CA ASP A 41 -15.54 16.28 8.35
C ASP A 41 -14.39 16.90 7.54
N GLY A 42 -14.54 17.00 6.21
CA GLY A 42 -13.52 17.52 5.31
C GLY A 42 -12.47 16.50 4.86
N SER A 43 -12.46 15.28 5.40
CA SER A 43 -11.63 14.19 4.88
C SER A 43 -12.08 13.76 3.48
N LYS A 44 -11.23 13.04 2.75
CA LYS A 44 -11.58 12.56 1.41
C LYS A 44 -11.33 11.08 1.28
N THR A 45 -12.38 10.35 0.89
CA THR A 45 -12.31 8.91 0.61
C THR A 45 -12.12 8.69 -0.88
N PHE A 46 -11.15 7.85 -1.22
CA PHE A 46 -10.93 7.34 -2.57
C PHE A 46 -11.24 5.85 -2.58
N THR A 47 -12.11 5.44 -3.50
CA THR A 47 -12.41 4.02 -3.75
C THR A 47 -11.76 3.61 -5.06
N VAL A 48 -10.92 2.60 -5.00
CA VAL A 48 -10.13 2.09 -6.13
C VAL A 48 -10.59 0.69 -6.45
N THR A 49 -10.95 0.45 -7.71
CA THR A 49 -11.15 -0.91 -8.25
C THR A 49 -9.99 -1.20 -9.20
N ILE A 50 -9.21 -2.23 -8.90
CA ILE A 50 -8.11 -2.67 -9.75
C ILE A 50 -8.59 -3.63 -10.84
N ASN A 51 -7.79 -3.81 -11.88
CA ASN A 51 -8.05 -4.84 -12.90
C ASN A 51 -7.81 -6.23 -12.32
N GLU A 52 -8.65 -7.18 -12.70
CA GLU A 52 -8.45 -8.61 -12.41
C GLU A 52 -7.34 -9.19 -13.28
N GLY A 53 -6.72 -10.29 -12.81
CA GLY A 53 -5.69 -11.02 -13.56
C GLY A 53 -4.32 -10.33 -13.62
N LEU A 54 -4.09 -9.30 -12.83
CA LEU A 54 -2.74 -8.76 -12.61
C LEU A 54 -1.90 -9.79 -11.88
N THR A 55 -0.65 -9.98 -12.27
CA THR A 55 0.24 -10.98 -11.66
C THR A 55 1.61 -10.40 -11.35
N TYR A 56 2.25 -10.94 -10.32
CA TYR A 56 3.68 -10.79 -10.09
C TYR A 56 4.49 -11.62 -11.09
N ASN A 57 5.80 -11.40 -11.13
CA ASN A 57 6.73 -12.15 -11.97
C ASN A 57 6.78 -13.66 -11.66
N ASN A 58 6.38 -14.08 -10.46
CA ASN A 58 6.26 -15.49 -10.05
C ASN A 58 4.92 -16.13 -10.42
N GLY A 59 4.00 -15.38 -11.06
CA GLY A 59 2.67 -15.82 -11.46
C GLY A 59 1.58 -15.74 -10.38
N GLU A 60 1.91 -15.32 -9.16
CA GLU A 60 0.91 -15.06 -8.13
C GLU A 60 0.02 -13.87 -8.54
N GLU A 61 -1.29 -13.98 -8.31
CA GLU A 61 -2.25 -12.93 -8.62
C GLU A 61 -2.10 -11.76 -7.65
N ILE A 62 -2.17 -10.54 -8.18
CA ILE A 62 -2.17 -9.30 -7.41
C ILE A 62 -3.60 -8.97 -7.01
N LYS A 63 -3.82 -8.76 -5.71
CA LYS A 63 -5.11 -8.41 -5.11
C LYS A 63 -5.09 -7.04 -4.43
N ALA A 64 -6.26 -6.54 -4.06
CA ALA A 64 -6.42 -5.27 -3.36
C ALA A 64 -5.58 -5.19 -2.06
N ALA A 65 -5.47 -6.30 -1.33
CA ALA A 65 -4.66 -6.38 -0.12
C ALA A 65 -3.18 -6.04 -0.36
N ASP A 66 -2.63 -6.38 -1.53
CA ASP A 66 -1.24 -6.11 -1.88
C ASP A 66 -0.93 -4.61 -2.03
N PHE A 67 -1.94 -3.80 -2.34
CA PHE A 67 -1.81 -2.35 -2.42
C PHE A 67 -1.93 -1.67 -1.05
N LEU A 68 -2.56 -2.33 -0.07
CA LEU A 68 -2.93 -1.69 1.20
C LEU A 68 -2.01 -2.01 2.37
N TRP A 69 -1.43 -3.21 2.44
CA TRP A 69 -0.69 -3.61 3.63
C TRP A 69 0.49 -2.68 3.94
N ALA A 70 1.18 -2.16 2.91
CA ALA A 70 2.28 -1.22 3.10
C ALA A 70 1.82 0.10 3.72
N GLU A 71 0.59 0.52 3.43
CA GLU A 71 -0.02 1.72 4.00
C GLU A 71 -0.40 1.48 5.48
N VAL A 72 -0.99 0.32 5.80
CA VAL A 72 -1.25 -0.08 7.21
C VAL A 72 0.06 -0.24 7.97
N PHE A 73 1.07 -0.87 7.36
CA PHE A 73 2.42 -0.96 7.94
C PHE A 73 2.99 0.43 8.24
N SER A 74 2.82 1.39 7.33
CA SER A 74 3.31 2.77 7.51
C SER A 74 2.63 3.52 8.67
N CYS A 75 1.47 3.05 9.13
CA CYS A 75 0.74 3.55 10.29
C CYS A 75 1.15 2.85 11.60
N SER A 76 1.99 1.83 11.58
CA SER A 76 2.28 0.98 12.74
C SER A 76 3.55 1.38 13.47
N LYS A 77 3.62 1.06 14.78
CA LYS A 77 4.88 1.12 15.55
C LYS A 77 5.91 0.12 15.06
N VAL A 78 5.48 -1.02 14.54
CA VAL A 78 6.37 -2.05 13.98
C VAL A 78 7.27 -1.47 12.88
N ALA A 79 6.73 -0.56 12.04
CA ALA A 79 7.54 0.15 11.05
C ALA A 79 8.71 0.91 11.68
N MET A 80 8.47 1.60 12.79
CA MET A 80 9.53 2.32 13.51
C MET A 80 10.54 1.36 14.17
N ASP A 81 10.05 0.27 14.75
CA ASP A 81 10.87 -0.73 15.44
C ASP A 81 11.84 -1.46 14.50
N VAL A 82 11.46 -1.65 13.23
CA VAL A 82 12.33 -2.19 12.17
C VAL A 82 13.16 -1.10 11.46
N GLY A 83 13.10 0.14 11.94
CA GLY A 83 13.91 1.26 11.44
C GLY A 83 13.34 1.99 10.21
N ALA A 84 12.09 1.71 9.82
CA ALA A 84 11.41 2.43 8.74
C ALA A 84 10.81 3.72 9.29
N LYS A 85 11.31 4.87 8.84
CA LYS A 85 10.80 6.20 9.25
C LYS A 85 9.61 6.59 8.36
N LEU A 86 8.48 5.94 8.57
CA LEU A 86 7.25 6.17 7.83
C LEU A 86 6.26 7.02 8.64
N THR A 87 5.41 7.77 7.96
CA THR A 87 4.49 8.74 8.55
C THR A 87 3.05 8.57 8.02
N GLY A 88 2.68 7.36 7.58
CA GLY A 88 1.33 7.06 7.09
C GLY A 88 0.26 7.38 8.13
N TYR A 89 0.56 7.19 9.41
CA TYR A 89 -0.33 7.52 10.52
C TYR A 89 -0.79 8.99 10.56
N LEU A 90 -0.06 9.92 9.93
CA LEU A 90 -0.46 11.32 9.76
C LEU A 90 -1.29 11.58 8.51
N THR A 91 -1.52 10.58 7.69
CA THR A 91 -2.15 10.73 6.37
C THR A 91 -3.53 10.11 6.32
N TYR A 92 -3.69 8.94 6.92
CA TYR A 92 -4.94 8.18 6.89
C TYR A 92 -5.77 8.41 8.14
N VAL A 93 -7.10 8.52 7.97
CA VAL A 93 -8.04 8.58 9.09
C VAL A 93 -7.87 7.32 9.96
N GLY A 94 -7.83 7.49 11.29
CA GLY A 94 -7.58 6.40 12.23
C GLY A 94 -6.12 5.94 12.31
N GLY A 95 -5.24 6.52 11.50
CA GLY A 95 -3.82 6.15 11.49
C GLY A 95 -3.10 6.50 12.79
N GLN A 96 -3.38 7.67 13.36
CA GLN A 96 -2.78 8.12 14.62
C GLN A 96 -3.23 7.23 15.79
N GLU A 97 -4.51 6.90 15.85
CA GLU A 97 -5.09 6.03 16.89
C GLU A 97 -4.48 4.62 16.82
N TYR A 98 -4.29 4.10 15.60
CA TYR A 98 -3.62 2.81 15.39
C TYR A 98 -2.15 2.87 15.82
N TYR A 99 -1.43 3.94 15.43
CA TYR A 99 -0.04 4.14 15.84
C TYR A 99 0.11 4.21 17.36
N ASP A 100 -0.78 4.90 18.06
CA ASP A 100 -0.74 5.05 19.50
C ASP A 100 -1.22 3.81 20.25
N GLY A 101 -1.81 2.83 19.57
CA GLY A 101 -2.39 1.62 20.11
C GLY A 101 -3.77 1.86 20.76
N ALA A 102 -4.41 2.97 20.43
CA ALA A 102 -5.78 3.29 20.85
C ALA A 102 -6.83 2.59 19.96
N ALA A 103 -6.45 2.17 18.76
CA ALA A 103 -7.27 1.37 17.85
C ALA A 103 -6.50 0.12 17.39
N THR A 104 -7.26 -0.93 17.05
CA THR A 104 -6.73 -2.22 16.56
C THR A 104 -6.60 -2.26 15.03
N ALA A 105 -7.21 -1.30 14.33
CA ALA A 105 -7.23 -1.20 12.89
C ALA A 105 -7.16 0.27 12.44
N VAL A 106 -6.74 0.51 11.19
CA VAL A 106 -6.74 1.83 10.56
C VAL A 106 -8.07 2.04 9.87
N SER A 107 -8.98 2.82 10.47
CA SER A 107 -10.36 2.98 10.00
C SER A 107 -10.48 3.64 8.62
N GLY A 108 -9.52 4.47 8.25
CA GLY A 108 -9.44 5.10 6.93
C GLY A 108 -8.88 4.21 5.83
N ILE A 109 -8.52 2.95 6.10
CA ILE A 109 -8.07 1.99 5.10
C ILE A 109 -9.02 0.79 5.14
N ARG A 110 -9.66 0.47 4.01
CA ARG A 110 -10.69 -0.57 3.92
C ARG A 110 -10.43 -1.52 2.76
N LEU A 111 -10.48 -2.80 3.04
CA LEU A 111 -10.47 -3.88 2.05
C LEU A 111 -11.92 -4.30 1.79
N ILE A 112 -12.47 -3.93 0.64
CA ILE A 112 -13.89 -4.15 0.32
C ILE A 112 -14.10 -5.53 -0.27
N ASP A 113 -13.27 -5.91 -1.24
CA ASP A 113 -13.20 -7.24 -1.83
C ASP A 113 -11.80 -7.49 -2.41
N ASP A 114 -11.61 -8.61 -3.12
CA ASP A 114 -10.31 -8.99 -3.71
C ASP A 114 -9.73 -7.96 -4.68
N TYR A 115 -10.55 -7.09 -5.26
CA TYR A 115 -10.14 -6.12 -6.30
C TYR A 115 -10.56 -4.69 -6.00
N THR A 116 -11.24 -4.46 -4.87
CA THR A 116 -11.74 -3.14 -4.50
C THR A 116 -11.31 -2.79 -3.08
N PHE A 117 -10.80 -1.58 -2.92
CA PHE A 117 -10.41 -1.04 -1.63
C PHE A 117 -10.71 0.45 -1.54
N SER A 118 -10.68 1.00 -0.34
CA SER A 118 -10.73 2.45 -0.17
C SER A 118 -9.69 2.95 0.83
N VAL A 119 -9.28 4.21 0.63
CA VAL A 119 -8.43 4.95 1.56
C VAL A 119 -9.04 6.33 1.82
N THR A 120 -9.06 6.74 3.08
CA THR A 120 -9.58 8.03 3.52
C THR A 120 -8.43 8.89 4.06
N ILE A 121 -8.20 10.01 3.38
CA ILE A 121 -7.15 10.97 3.71
C ILE A 121 -7.72 12.00 4.68
N VAL A 122 -6.98 12.31 5.74
CA VAL A 122 -7.39 13.28 6.77
C VAL A 122 -7.65 14.67 6.20
N ALA A 123 -8.56 15.42 6.81
CA ALA A 123 -9.04 16.71 6.32
C ALA A 123 -7.93 17.77 6.18
N ASP A 124 -6.91 17.75 7.02
CA ASP A 124 -5.79 18.72 6.97
C ASP A 124 -4.88 18.56 5.74
N LYS A 125 -4.96 17.43 5.05
CA LYS A 125 -4.28 17.16 3.77
C LYS A 125 -5.13 17.54 2.56
N ILE A 126 -6.41 17.85 2.74
CA ILE A 126 -7.39 18.21 1.72
C ILE A 126 -7.86 19.66 2.01
N PRO A 127 -8.04 20.55 1.01
CA PRO A 127 -7.85 20.33 -0.41
C PRO A 127 -6.37 20.36 -0.84
N TYR A 128 -6.02 19.49 -1.79
CA TYR A 128 -4.71 19.44 -2.40
C TYR A 128 -4.84 19.28 -3.91
N TYR A 129 -4.15 20.13 -4.67
CA TYR A 129 -4.28 20.12 -6.14
C TYR A 129 -3.94 18.75 -6.78
N TYR A 130 -2.97 18.05 -6.19
CA TYR A 130 -2.55 16.73 -6.64
C TYR A 130 -3.03 15.62 -5.69
N ASP A 131 -4.28 15.64 -5.30
CA ASP A 131 -4.84 14.69 -4.33
C ASP A 131 -4.74 13.22 -4.77
N LEU A 132 -4.79 12.93 -6.08
CA LEU A 132 -4.54 11.59 -6.64
C LEU A 132 -3.14 11.04 -6.33
N ARG A 133 -2.21 11.88 -5.89
CA ARG A 133 -0.90 11.41 -5.41
C ARG A 133 -1.03 10.57 -4.14
N TYR A 134 -2.00 10.84 -3.29
CA TYR A 134 -2.22 10.07 -2.05
C TYR A 134 -2.60 8.61 -2.31
N ILE A 135 -3.10 8.34 -3.50
CA ILE A 135 -3.48 7.00 -3.93
C ILE A 135 -2.58 6.45 -5.03
N GLN A 136 -1.37 6.97 -5.20
CA GLN A 136 -0.35 6.38 -6.04
C GLN A 136 0.23 5.15 -5.33
N LEU A 137 -0.59 4.11 -5.20
CA LEU A 137 -0.26 2.88 -4.49
C LEU A 137 0.30 1.85 -5.46
N GLN A 138 1.27 1.08 -5.00
CA GLN A 138 1.88 -0.02 -5.74
C GLN A 138 1.62 -1.34 -5.03
N PRO A 139 1.42 -2.45 -5.75
CA PRO A 139 1.27 -3.74 -5.12
C PRO A 139 2.62 -4.28 -4.66
N LEU A 140 2.63 -4.81 -3.46
CA LEU A 140 3.77 -5.52 -2.89
C LEU A 140 3.26 -6.85 -2.34
N SER A 141 3.86 -7.97 -2.74
CA SER A 141 3.43 -9.29 -2.24
C SER A 141 3.62 -9.37 -0.72
N ILE A 142 2.53 -9.52 0.02
CA ILE A 142 2.54 -9.63 1.48
C ILE A 142 3.45 -10.79 1.91
N LYS A 143 3.28 -11.94 1.29
CA LYS A 143 4.05 -13.15 1.56
C LYS A 143 5.55 -12.93 1.36
N TYR A 144 5.94 -12.26 0.29
CA TYR A 144 7.34 -11.98 0.01
C TYR A 144 7.96 -10.99 1.01
N TRP A 145 7.20 -9.95 1.40
CA TRP A 145 7.72 -8.89 2.27
C TRP A 145 7.60 -9.18 3.76
N LEU A 146 6.52 -9.83 4.20
CA LEU A 146 6.24 -10.06 5.62
C LEU A 146 6.38 -11.53 6.03
N GLY A 147 6.44 -12.45 5.06
CA GLY A 147 6.55 -13.88 5.32
C GLY A 147 5.21 -14.61 5.37
N ASP A 148 5.29 -15.95 5.50
CA ASP A 148 4.11 -16.80 5.62
C ASP A 148 3.39 -16.58 6.97
N GLY A 149 2.07 -16.62 6.94
CA GLY A 149 1.23 -16.50 8.15
C GLY A 149 0.95 -15.05 8.58
N VAL A 150 1.41 -14.06 7.80
CA VAL A 150 1.04 -12.65 7.97
C VAL A 150 0.14 -12.23 6.82
N GLU A 151 -0.98 -11.61 7.11
CA GLU A 151 -1.99 -11.21 6.12
C GLU A 151 -2.65 -9.88 6.49
N LEU A 152 -3.14 -9.16 5.48
CA LEU A 152 -3.99 -8.00 5.69
C LEU A 152 -5.44 -8.46 5.87
N LYS A 153 -6.11 -7.96 6.91
CA LYS A 153 -7.54 -8.18 7.17
C LYS A 153 -8.27 -6.86 7.36
N ASP A 154 -9.56 -6.90 7.09
CA ASP A 154 -10.52 -5.86 7.43
C ASP A 154 -11.52 -6.45 8.44
N ASP A 155 -11.72 -5.80 9.60
CA ASP A 155 -12.62 -6.25 10.67
C ASP A 155 -14.04 -5.68 10.56
N GLY A 156 -14.33 -4.95 9.48
CA GLY A 156 -15.57 -4.22 9.27
C GLY A 156 -15.47 -2.75 9.70
N GLU A 157 -14.44 -2.36 10.44
CA GLU A 157 -14.18 -0.98 10.87
C GLU A 157 -12.88 -0.41 10.28
N GLY A 158 -11.91 -1.27 9.94
CA GLY A 158 -10.64 -0.86 9.35
C GLY A 158 -9.73 -2.04 9.00
N CYS A 159 -8.63 -1.73 8.31
CA CYS A 159 -7.59 -2.71 8.00
C CYS A 159 -6.53 -2.80 9.10
N TYR A 160 -6.07 -4.02 9.33
CA TYR A 160 -4.96 -4.35 10.21
C TYR A 160 -4.14 -5.52 9.63
N ILE A 161 -2.92 -5.67 10.11
CA ILE A 161 -2.06 -6.80 9.73
C ILE A 161 -2.19 -7.87 10.81
N ALA A 162 -2.68 -9.04 10.41
CA ALA A 162 -2.87 -10.22 11.26
C ALA A 162 -1.66 -11.14 11.18
N GLY A 163 -1.48 -11.99 12.21
CA GLY A 163 -0.35 -12.90 12.36
C GLY A 163 0.71 -12.36 13.31
N ASP A 164 1.95 -12.87 13.24
CA ASP A 164 3.06 -12.36 14.06
C ASP A 164 3.61 -11.06 13.46
N PHE A 165 2.80 -10.01 13.52
CA PHE A 165 3.16 -8.68 13.08
C PHE A 165 3.89 -7.92 14.19
N SER A 166 5.12 -8.36 14.46
CA SER A 166 6.05 -7.75 15.42
C SER A 166 7.41 -7.55 14.78
N LYS A 167 8.30 -6.79 15.43
CA LYS A 167 9.69 -6.64 14.96
C LYS A 167 10.37 -8.01 14.80
N ASP A 168 10.17 -8.90 15.75
CA ASP A 168 10.82 -10.23 15.74
C ASP A 168 10.18 -11.14 14.68
N GLY A 169 8.86 -11.03 14.46
CA GLY A 169 8.12 -11.83 13.48
C GLY A 169 8.44 -11.46 12.03
N VAL A 170 8.47 -10.17 11.71
CA VAL A 170 8.61 -9.73 10.30
C VAL A 170 9.96 -9.09 9.97
N GLY A 171 10.78 -8.72 10.96
CA GLY A 171 11.98 -7.91 10.74
C GLY A 171 13.02 -8.57 9.84
N ALA A 172 13.31 -9.86 10.04
CA ALA A 172 14.25 -10.60 9.22
C ALA A 172 13.78 -10.75 7.77
N GLN A 173 12.48 -11.00 7.57
CA GLN A 173 11.88 -11.11 6.23
C GLN A 173 11.87 -9.77 5.50
N LEU A 174 11.56 -8.68 6.20
CA LEU A 174 11.64 -7.33 5.64
C LEU A 174 13.05 -6.95 5.20
N GLU A 175 14.06 -7.30 6.01
CA GLU A 175 15.46 -7.07 5.67
C GLU A 175 15.87 -7.89 4.45
N TYR A 176 15.52 -9.17 4.43
CA TYR A 176 15.74 -10.04 3.28
C TYR A 176 15.09 -9.47 2.01
N ALA A 177 13.79 -9.21 2.03
CA ALA A 177 13.05 -8.71 0.86
C ALA A 177 13.60 -7.37 0.35
N ARG A 178 14.03 -6.49 1.26
CA ARG A 178 14.60 -5.17 0.91
C ARG A 178 15.91 -5.26 0.15
N PHE A 179 16.78 -6.18 0.53
CA PHE A 179 18.13 -6.29 -0.03
C PHE A 179 18.28 -7.42 -1.05
N ASN A 180 17.26 -8.28 -1.19
CA ASN A 180 17.29 -9.35 -2.16
C ASN A 180 17.25 -8.79 -3.60
N ALA A 181 18.25 -9.17 -4.38
CA ALA A 181 18.34 -8.89 -5.82
C ALA A 181 18.45 -10.20 -6.62
N GLY A 182 18.13 -11.35 -6.01
CA GLY A 182 18.20 -12.67 -6.63
C GLY A 182 17.01 -12.97 -7.54
N GLU A 183 17.06 -14.14 -8.18
CA GLU A 183 16.03 -14.62 -9.10
C GLU A 183 14.68 -14.87 -8.42
N ASP A 184 14.69 -15.09 -7.11
CA ASP A 184 13.50 -15.30 -6.26
C ASP A 184 12.81 -13.99 -5.82
N ARG A 185 13.33 -12.83 -6.28
CA ARG A 185 12.70 -11.54 -6.00
C ARG A 185 11.31 -11.46 -6.64
N VAL A 186 10.28 -11.23 -5.80
CA VAL A 186 8.92 -11.00 -6.28
C VAL A 186 8.71 -9.52 -6.58
N SER A 187 8.29 -9.23 -7.80
CA SER A 187 8.04 -7.87 -8.27
C SER A 187 6.86 -7.82 -9.25
N ALA A 188 6.22 -6.66 -9.34
CA ALA A 188 5.05 -6.42 -10.21
C ALA A 188 5.39 -5.58 -11.45
N GLY A 189 6.62 -5.12 -11.60
CA GLY A 189 7.05 -4.27 -12.72
C GLY A 189 7.31 -5.05 -14.00
N PRO A 190 7.51 -4.35 -15.13
CA PRO A 190 7.70 -4.95 -16.45
C PRO A 190 9.07 -5.63 -16.63
N TYR A 191 9.99 -5.44 -15.70
CA TYR A 191 11.35 -5.98 -15.77
C TYR A 191 11.73 -6.70 -14.48
N ASN A 192 12.44 -7.80 -14.61
CA ASN A 192 13.08 -8.52 -13.51
C ASN A 192 14.57 -8.17 -13.44
N LEU A 193 15.11 -8.17 -12.24
CA LEU A 193 16.56 -8.16 -12.03
C LEU A 193 17.09 -9.57 -12.34
N VAL A 194 18.11 -9.67 -13.16
CA VAL A 194 18.80 -10.90 -13.54
C VAL A 194 20.25 -10.79 -13.09
#